data_85224a38a29a8ef7356841da901ff6a7
#
_entry.id   85224a38a29a8ef7356841da901ff6a7
#
_cell.length_a   1.000
_cell.length_b   1.000
_cell.length_c   1.000
_cell.angle_alpha   90.00
_cell.angle_beta   90.00
_cell.angle_gamma   90.00
#
_symmetry.space_group_name_H-M   'P 1'
#
loop_
_entity.id
_entity.type
_entity.pdbx_description
1 polymer ?
#
loop_
_entity_poly.entity_id
_entity_poly.type
_entity_poly.pdbx_seq_one_letter_code
_entity_poly.pdbx_strand_id
1 'polypeptide(L)'
;LVLGVLQYFLGSTIWTLVHESGLPGSFHQRAAHVWELICLAHADQGTNYRERIRREDFYAVFGSQVGPTPGSFPELSGKAARTRHALPAVLKAVEQVHAAQHLQQEEHVLRLEALRMLVEFYAIVMAGGHVLAEPEAERVITVVDAFLRKQNKMAIIYWEKKVRHYNITFKSHLFWNMARQARYFN
;
A
#
# COMPACT_ATOMS: atom_id res chain seq x y z
N LEU A 1 13.11 7.03 3.02
CA LEU A 1 12.18 7.37 4.11
C LEU A 1 10.77 6.87 3.83
N VAL A 2 10.15 7.32 2.74
CA VAL A 2 8.81 6.91 2.30
C VAL A 2 8.72 5.40 2.07
N LEU A 3 9.81 4.78 1.60
CA LEU A 3 9.87 3.35 1.34
C LEU A 3 9.41 2.48 2.52
N GLY A 4 9.92 2.75 3.73
CA GLY A 4 9.55 1.92 4.88
C GLY A 4 8.08 2.05 5.29
N VAL A 5 7.44 3.20 5.07
CA VAL A 5 6.00 3.36 5.27
C VAL A 5 5.23 2.53 4.25
N LEU A 6 5.63 2.60 2.97
CA LEU A 6 5.02 1.85 1.88
C LEU A 6 5.15 0.34 2.05
N GLN A 7 6.32 -0.14 2.45
CA GLN A 7 6.57 -1.58 2.61
C GLN A 7 5.60 -2.21 3.61
N TYR A 8 5.42 -1.59 4.78
CA TYR A 8 4.46 -2.07 5.78
C TYR A 8 3.01 -1.89 5.33
N PHE A 9 2.71 -0.77 4.69
CA PHE A 9 1.36 -0.51 4.22
C PHE A 9 0.94 -1.49 3.12
N LEU A 10 1.76 -1.68 2.10
CA LEU A 10 1.51 -2.62 1.01
C LEU A 10 1.55 -4.07 1.49
N GLY A 11 2.49 -4.42 2.36
CA GLY A 11 2.53 -5.77 2.95
C GLY A 11 1.25 -6.10 3.69
N SER A 12 0.78 -5.22 4.58
CA SER A 12 -0.50 -5.41 5.28
C SER A 12 -1.68 -5.47 4.32
N THR A 13 -1.68 -4.65 3.26
CA THR A 13 -2.74 -4.66 2.23
C THR A 13 -2.78 -5.99 1.48
N ILE A 14 -1.64 -6.49 1.01
CA ILE A 14 -1.55 -7.79 0.32
C ILE A 14 -2.00 -8.92 1.24
N TRP A 15 -1.55 -8.91 2.51
CA TRP A 15 -1.98 -9.88 3.50
C TRP A 15 -3.50 -9.92 3.65
N THR A 16 -4.12 -8.76 3.86
CA THR A 16 -5.57 -8.68 4.05
C THR A 16 -6.36 -9.07 2.81
N LEU A 17 -5.86 -8.79 1.60
CA LEU A 17 -6.49 -9.27 0.38
C LEU A 17 -6.54 -10.79 0.31
N VAL A 18 -5.50 -11.48 0.76
CA VAL A 18 -5.44 -12.94 0.70
C VAL A 18 -6.23 -13.60 1.83
N HIS A 19 -6.26 -13.00 3.02
CA HIS A 19 -6.84 -13.64 4.21
C HIS A 19 -8.25 -13.16 4.58
N GLU A 20 -8.59 -11.91 4.28
CA GLU A 20 -9.80 -11.27 4.84
C GLU A 20 -10.81 -10.78 3.79
N SER A 21 -10.48 -10.85 2.51
CA SER A 21 -11.34 -10.32 1.44
C SER A 21 -12.48 -11.26 1.03
N GLY A 22 -12.62 -12.41 1.65
CA GLY A 22 -13.65 -13.39 1.27
C GLY A 22 -13.39 -14.13 -0.05
N LEU A 23 -12.20 -14.02 -0.62
CA LEU A 23 -11.82 -14.76 -1.82
C LEU A 23 -11.96 -16.27 -1.59
N PRO A 24 -12.55 -17.02 -2.54
CA PRO A 24 -12.76 -18.46 -2.39
C PRO A 24 -11.44 -19.24 -2.50
N GLY A 25 -11.45 -20.45 -1.96
CA GLY A 25 -10.36 -21.41 -2.10
C GLY A 25 -9.35 -21.41 -0.95
N SER A 26 -8.33 -22.25 -1.10
CA SER A 26 -7.22 -22.37 -0.16
C SER A 26 -6.36 -21.10 -0.14
N PHE A 27 -5.51 -20.95 0.89
CA PHE A 27 -4.52 -19.88 0.95
C PHE A 27 -3.71 -19.76 -0.35
N HIS A 28 -3.19 -20.87 -0.87
CA HIS A 28 -2.38 -20.85 -2.10
C HIS A 28 -3.15 -20.38 -3.32
N GLN A 29 -4.42 -20.78 -3.44
CA GLN A 29 -5.28 -20.32 -4.54
C GLN A 29 -5.58 -18.82 -4.44
N ARG A 30 -5.90 -18.32 -3.25
CA ARG A 30 -6.14 -16.89 -3.04
C ARG A 30 -4.87 -16.05 -3.28
N ALA A 31 -3.72 -16.50 -2.77
CA ALA A 31 -2.45 -15.82 -2.99
C ALA A 31 -2.07 -15.81 -4.48
N ALA A 32 -2.24 -16.93 -5.18
CA ALA A 32 -2.01 -17.01 -6.63
C ALA A 32 -2.93 -16.05 -7.40
N HIS A 33 -4.21 -16.00 -7.03
CA HIS A 33 -5.17 -15.08 -7.66
C HIS A 33 -4.79 -13.60 -7.46
N VAL A 34 -4.47 -13.20 -6.23
CA VAL A 34 -4.03 -11.81 -5.94
C VAL A 34 -2.73 -11.49 -6.68
N TRP A 35 -1.79 -12.43 -6.74
CA TRP A 35 -0.55 -12.27 -7.52
C TRP A 35 -0.84 -12.04 -9.01
N GLU A 36 -1.73 -12.82 -9.60
CA GLU A 36 -2.15 -12.68 -11.00
C GLU A 36 -2.76 -11.31 -11.27
N LEU A 37 -3.66 -10.83 -10.41
CA LEU A 37 -4.25 -9.48 -10.52
C LEU A 37 -3.17 -8.38 -10.52
N ILE A 38 -2.17 -8.48 -9.66
CA ILE A 38 -1.05 -7.54 -9.60
C ILE A 38 -0.20 -7.61 -10.90
N CYS A 39 0.05 -8.82 -11.41
CA CYS A 39 0.80 -9.00 -12.66
C CYS A 39 0.06 -8.41 -13.87
N LEU A 40 -1.24 -8.64 -13.97
CA LEU A 40 -2.09 -8.05 -15.01
C LEU A 40 -2.09 -6.53 -14.91
N ALA A 41 -2.24 -5.98 -13.70
CA ALA A 41 -2.19 -4.53 -13.50
C ALA A 41 -0.84 -3.92 -13.91
N HIS A 42 0.27 -4.59 -13.62
CA HIS A 42 1.58 -4.16 -14.10
C HIS A 42 1.71 -4.19 -15.63
N ALA A 43 1.10 -5.18 -16.29
CA ALA A 43 1.08 -5.28 -17.75
C ALA A 43 0.27 -4.13 -18.36
N ASP A 44 -0.92 -3.88 -17.84
CA ASP A 44 -1.81 -2.79 -18.29
C ASP A 44 -1.17 -1.39 -18.15
N GLN A 45 -0.37 -1.20 -17.10
CA GLN A 45 0.33 0.06 -16.82
C GLN A 45 1.64 0.21 -17.65
N GLY A 46 2.01 -0.78 -18.42
CA GLY A 46 3.27 -0.79 -19.17
C GLY A 46 4.51 -0.75 -18.27
N THR A 47 4.40 -1.17 -17.00
CA THR A 47 5.52 -1.14 -16.05
C THR A 47 6.67 -2.00 -16.56
N ASN A 48 7.89 -1.44 -16.59
CA ASN A 48 9.09 -2.18 -17.01
C ASN A 48 9.29 -3.41 -16.11
N TYR A 49 9.65 -4.54 -16.70
CA TYR A 49 9.83 -5.81 -15.97
C TYR A 49 10.79 -5.69 -14.77
N ARG A 50 11.85 -4.89 -14.88
CA ARG A 50 12.83 -4.70 -13.79
C ARG A 50 12.27 -3.91 -12.60
N GLU A 51 11.19 -3.17 -12.82
CA GLU A 51 10.52 -2.32 -11.82
C GLU A 51 9.29 -2.99 -11.21
N ARG A 52 8.87 -4.13 -11.75
CA ARG A 52 7.75 -4.90 -11.20
C ARG A 52 8.14 -5.54 -9.86
N ILE A 53 7.14 -5.69 -8.99
CA ILE A 53 7.27 -6.54 -7.81
C ILE A 53 7.65 -7.96 -8.27
N ARG A 54 8.53 -8.61 -7.54
CA ARG A 54 8.90 -9.99 -7.81
C ARG A 54 8.00 -10.95 -7.05
N ARG A 55 7.89 -12.17 -7.58
CA ARG A 55 7.10 -13.22 -6.93
C ARG A 55 7.63 -13.55 -5.53
N GLU A 56 8.94 -13.63 -5.36
CA GLU A 56 9.56 -13.84 -4.05
C GLU A 56 9.24 -12.72 -3.05
N ASP A 57 9.25 -11.45 -3.47
CA ASP A 57 8.92 -10.30 -2.62
C ASP A 57 7.44 -10.34 -2.20
N PHE A 58 6.53 -10.72 -3.12
CA PHE A 58 5.11 -10.90 -2.83
C PHE A 58 4.87 -12.02 -1.81
N TYR A 59 5.45 -13.20 -2.02
CA TYR A 59 5.24 -14.33 -1.11
C TYR A 59 5.96 -14.15 0.22
N ALA A 60 7.05 -13.37 0.29
CA ALA A 60 7.73 -13.03 1.53
C ALA A 60 6.84 -12.27 2.53
N VAL A 61 5.78 -11.58 2.05
CA VAL A 61 4.78 -10.93 2.91
C VAL A 61 4.14 -11.91 3.89
N PHE A 62 3.99 -13.16 3.49
CA PHE A 62 3.35 -14.20 4.32
C PHE A 62 4.35 -14.95 5.20
N GLY A 63 5.67 -14.86 4.91
CA GLY A 63 6.71 -15.61 5.62
C GLY A 63 6.47 -17.12 5.55
N SER A 64 6.73 -17.82 6.66
CA SER A 64 6.40 -19.24 6.81
C SER A 64 4.95 -19.48 7.26
N GLN A 65 4.15 -18.44 7.41
CA GLN A 65 2.83 -18.53 8.03
C GLN A 65 1.73 -18.53 6.97
N VAL A 66 1.00 -19.63 6.92
CA VAL A 66 -0.20 -19.79 6.09
C VAL A 66 -1.46 -19.33 6.84
N GLY A 67 -1.36 -19.07 8.14
CA GLY A 67 -2.48 -18.70 9.01
C GLY A 67 -2.92 -17.23 8.90
N PRO A 68 -4.14 -16.90 9.35
CA PRO A 68 -4.71 -15.56 9.21
C PRO A 68 -4.08 -14.50 10.14
N THR A 69 -3.27 -14.92 11.11
CA THR A 69 -2.61 -14.00 12.06
C THR A 69 -1.13 -13.93 11.77
N PRO A 70 -0.60 -12.78 11.36
CA PRO A 70 0.84 -12.65 11.10
C PRO A 70 1.63 -12.67 12.40
N GLY A 71 2.77 -13.38 12.41
CA GLY A 71 3.70 -13.41 13.55
C GLY A 71 4.44 -12.10 13.77
N SER A 72 4.59 -11.30 12.71
CA SER A 72 5.13 -9.95 12.69
C SER A 72 4.28 -9.06 11.80
N PHE A 73 4.57 -7.76 11.76
CA PHE A 73 3.91 -6.87 10.80
C PHE A 73 4.26 -7.31 9.37
N PRO A 74 3.26 -7.59 8.50
CA PRO A 74 3.52 -7.92 7.11
C PRO A 74 4.28 -6.80 6.41
N GLU A 75 5.35 -7.13 5.70
CA GLU A 75 6.18 -6.17 5.00
C GLU A 75 6.43 -6.66 3.57
N LEU A 76 6.20 -5.77 2.60
CA LEU A 76 6.58 -6.03 1.22
C LEU A 76 8.08 -5.77 1.05
N SER A 77 8.85 -6.81 0.93
CA SER A 77 10.29 -6.73 0.63
C SER A 77 10.52 -6.16 -0.77
N GLY A 78 11.67 -5.54 -0.97
CA GLY A 78 12.07 -5.10 -2.30
C GLY A 78 12.77 -3.75 -2.34
N LYS A 79 13.33 -3.42 -3.50
CA LYS A 79 13.98 -2.12 -3.74
C LYS A 79 12.93 -1.01 -3.83
N ALA A 80 13.31 0.21 -3.44
CA ALA A 80 12.45 1.40 -3.43
C ALA A 80 11.66 1.61 -4.73
N ALA A 81 12.32 1.46 -5.87
CA ALA A 81 11.67 1.59 -7.18
C ALA A 81 10.54 0.57 -7.37
N ARG A 82 10.77 -0.71 -7.04
CA ARG A 82 9.75 -1.75 -7.17
C ARG A 82 8.57 -1.52 -6.26
N THR A 83 8.81 -1.14 -5.00
CA THR A 83 7.74 -0.85 -4.04
C THR A 83 6.89 0.33 -4.52
N ARG A 84 7.50 1.36 -5.09
CA ARG A 84 6.79 2.50 -5.68
C ARG A 84 5.92 2.07 -6.87
N HIS A 85 6.48 1.31 -7.81
CA HIS A 85 5.74 0.83 -8.98
C HIS A 85 4.69 -0.24 -8.65
N ALA A 86 4.83 -0.94 -7.51
CA ALA A 86 3.81 -1.85 -7.01
C ALA A 86 2.52 -1.13 -6.59
N LEU A 87 2.61 0.13 -6.18
CA LEU A 87 1.50 0.87 -5.58
C LEU A 87 0.27 0.95 -6.48
N PRO A 88 0.35 1.45 -7.74
CA PRO A 88 -0.83 1.50 -8.61
C PRO A 88 -1.30 0.10 -9.04
N ALA A 89 -0.41 -0.90 -9.11
CA ALA A 89 -0.82 -2.27 -9.42
C ALA A 89 -1.58 -2.91 -8.26
N VAL A 90 -1.13 -2.70 -7.02
CA VAL A 90 -1.85 -3.16 -5.82
C VAL A 90 -3.17 -2.42 -5.67
N LEU A 91 -3.24 -1.11 -5.94
CA LEU A 91 -4.50 -0.37 -5.94
C LEU A 91 -5.52 -1.01 -6.88
N LYS A 92 -5.12 -1.31 -8.12
CA LYS A 92 -6.01 -1.94 -9.11
C LYS A 92 -6.48 -3.33 -8.67
N ALA A 93 -5.59 -4.14 -8.09
CA ALA A 93 -5.97 -5.44 -7.53
C ALA A 93 -6.97 -5.30 -6.37
N VAL A 94 -6.76 -4.32 -5.47
CA VAL A 94 -7.71 -4.00 -4.38
C VAL A 94 -9.07 -3.60 -4.95
N GLU A 95 -9.12 -2.71 -5.94
CA GLU A 95 -10.37 -2.27 -6.57
C GLU A 95 -11.15 -3.44 -7.18
N GLN A 96 -10.46 -4.34 -7.88
CA GLN A 96 -11.07 -5.52 -8.47
C GLN A 96 -11.63 -6.48 -7.42
N VAL A 97 -10.87 -6.77 -6.37
CA VAL A 97 -11.33 -7.64 -5.27
C VAL A 97 -12.49 -7.00 -4.51
N HIS A 98 -12.42 -5.71 -4.21
CA HIS A 98 -13.51 -5.00 -3.53
C HIS A 98 -14.81 -5.03 -4.35
N ALA A 99 -14.72 -4.78 -5.66
CA ALA A 99 -15.88 -4.84 -6.54
C ALA A 99 -16.48 -6.25 -6.62
N ALA A 100 -15.63 -7.28 -6.78
CA ALA A 100 -16.07 -8.66 -6.91
C ALA A 100 -16.67 -9.23 -5.61
N GLN A 101 -16.17 -8.81 -4.44
CA GLN A 101 -16.61 -9.30 -3.13
C GLN A 101 -17.57 -8.35 -2.41
N HIS A 102 -17.94 -7.21 -3.04
CA HIS A 102 -18.84 -6.20 -2.46
C HIS A 102 -18.42 -5.74 -1.06
N LEU A 103 -17.10 -5.52 -0.85
CA LEU A 103 -16.54 -5.19 0.46
C LEU A 103 -16.92 -3.76 0.89
N GLN A 104 -17.72 -3.64 1.97
CA GLN A 104 -18.24 -2.37 2.50
C GLN A 104 -17.75 -2.07 3.93
N GLN A 105 -17.00 -3.00 4.54
CA GLN A 105 -16.49 -2.78 5.89
C GLN A 105 -15.53 -1.59 5.91
N GLU A 106 -15.50 -0.88 7.05
CA GLU A 106 -14.75 0.36 7.21
C GLU A 106 -13.26 0.20 6.85
N GLU A 107 -12.62 -0.87 7.30
CA GLU A 107 -11.22 -1.13 7.01
C GLU A 107 -10.92 -1.33 5.52
N HIS A 108 -11.86 -1.88 4.77
CA HIS A 108 -11.72 -2.05 3.31
C HIS A 108 -11.81 -0.70 2.59
N VAL A 109 -12.77 0.14 2.99
CA VAL A 109 -12.94 1.49 2.44
C VAL A 109 -11.71 2.35 2.76
N LEU A 110 -11.27 2.36 4.02
CA LEU A 110 -10.07 3.11 4.46
C LEU A 110 -8.82 2.69 3.69
N ARG A 111 -8.63 1.39 3.46
CA ARG A 111 -7.51 0.83 2.70
C ARG A 111 -7.50 1.33 1.26
N LEU A 112 -8.64 1.26 0.59
CA LEU A 112 -8.79 1.72 -0.79
C LEU A 112 -8.49 3.22 -0.91
N GLU A 113 -9.07 4.02 -0.04
CA GLU A 113 -8.84 5.46 0.00
C GLU A 113 -7.37 5.82 0.31
N ALA A 114 -6.75 5.12 1.26
CA ALA A 114 -5.35 5.33 1.61
C ALA A 114 -4.41 4.99 0.43
N LEU A 115 -4.70 3.91 -0.32
CA LEU A 115 -3.96 3.58 -1.54
C LEU A 115 -4.09 4.67 -2.59
N ARG A 116 -5.29 5.21 -2.81
CA ARG A 116 -5.52 6.31 -3.74
C ARG A 116 -4.73 7.56 -3.35
N MET A 117 -4.67 7.90 -2.06
CA MET A 117 -3.84 9.01 -1.56
C MET A 117 -2.35 8.78 -1.87
N LEU A 118 -1.84 7.58 -1.66
CA LEU A 118 -0.44 7.29 -1.96
C LEU A 118 -0.13 7.34 -3.47
N VAL A 119 -1.02 6.83 -4.30
CA VAL A 119 -0.86 6.92 -5.77
C VAL A 119 -0.87 8.38 -6.21
N GLU A 120 -1.77 9.20 -5.68
CA GLU A 120 -1.82 10.64 -5.94
C GLU A 120 -0.54 11.36 -5.48
N PHE A 121 -0.07 11.07 -4.26
CA PHE A 121 1.19 11.61 -3.76
C PHE A 121 2.34 11.36 -4.75
N TYR A 122 2.50 10.12 -5.20
CA TYR A 122 3.57 9.81 -6.15
C TYR A 122 3.36 10.44 -7.52
N ALA A 123 2.12 10.56 -7.98
CA ALA A 123 1.83 11.24 -9.24
C ALA A 123 2.28 12.71 -9.20
N ILE A 124 1.97 13.43 -8.12
CA ILE A 124 2.39 14.82 -7.93
C ILE A 124 3.92 14.93 -7.89
N VAL A 125 4.57 14.13 -7.04
CA VAL A 125 6.03 14.18 -6.86
C VAL A 125 6.78 13.81 -8.15
N MET A 126 6.25 12.88 -8.94
CA MET A 126 6.88 12.49 -10.20
C MET A 126 6.65 13.48 -11.33
N ALA A 127 5.53 14.20 -11.33
CA ALA A 127 5.23 15.24 -12.31
C ALA A 127 5.98 16.56 -12.01
N GLY A 128 6.13 16.91 -10.73
CA GLY A 128 6.72 18.18 -10.28
C GLY A 128 8.24 18.30 -10.46
N GLY A 129 8.93 17.22 -10.84
CA GLY A 129 10.39 17.24 -11.03
C GLY A 129 11.17 17.47 -9.73
N HIS A 130 12.12 18.44 -9.74
CA HIS A 130 12.96 18.75 -8.57
C HIS A 130 12.32 19.75 -7.61
N VAL A 131 11.39 20.57 -8.09
CA VAL A 131 10.73 21.64 -7.34
C VAL A 131 9.22 21.54 -7.58
N LEU A 132 8.44 21.55 -6.51
CA LEU A 132 6.98 21.56 -6.59
C LEU A 132 6.48 23.01 -6.60
N ALA A 133 5.52 23.33 -7.46
CA ALA A 133 4.79 24.59 -7.35
C ALA A 133 4.00 24.64 -6.03
N GLU A 134 3.72 25.87 -5.52
CA GLU A 134 3.03 26.04 -4.24
C GLU A 134 1.72 25.23 -4.14
N PRO A 135 0.82 25.21 -5.15
CA PRO A 135 -0.40 24.41 -5.11
C PRO A 135 -0.13 22.90 -5.02
N GLU A 136 0.95 22.43 -5.68
CA GLU A 136 1.37 21.02 -5.63
C GLU A 136 1.92 20.67 -4.25
N ALA A 137 2.73 21.55 -3.65
CA ALA A 137 3.25 21.35 -2.31
C ALA A 137 2.12 21.30 -1.27
N GLU A 138 1.11 22.17 -1.38
CA GLU A 138 -0.08 22.12 -0.52
C GLU A 138 -0.89 20.86 -0.72
N ARG A 139 -1.03 20.41 -1.96
CA ARG A 139 -1.72 19.17 -2.27
C ARG A 139 -0.98 17.96 -1.69
N VAL A 140 0.35 17.93 -1.77
CA VAL A 140 1.19 16.90 -1.14
C VAL A 140 0.93 16.82 0.37
N ILE A 141 0.90 17.95 1.07
CA ILE A 141 0.61 18.00 2.52
C ILE A 141 -0.76 17.40 2.80
N THR A 142 -1.78 17.84 2.07
CA THR A 142 -3.16 17.38 2.24
C THR A 142 -3.29 15.87 2.03
N VAL A 143 -2.68 15.36 0.98
CA VAL A 143 -2.71 13.94 0.62
C VAL A 143 -1.99 13.07 1.66
N VAL A 144 -0.82 13.51 2.12
CA VAL A 144 -0.04 12.79 3.14
C VAL A 144 -0.76 12.80 4.49
N ASP A 145 -1.33 13.92 4.91
CA ASP A 145 -2.15 14.00 6.13
C ASP A 145 -3.35 13.05 6.05
N ALA A 146 -4.08 13.05 4.93
CA ALA A 146 -5.22 12.17 4.72
C ALA A 146 -4.82 10.68 4.76
N PHE A 147 -3.72 10.32 4.11
CA PHE A 147 -3.16 8.97 4.14
C PHE A 147 -2.83 8.53 5.57
N LEU A 148 -2.05 9.34 6.31
CA LEU A 148 -1.60 8.97 7.66
C LEU A 148 -2.76 8.84 8.64
N ARG A 149 -3.80 9.67 8.54
CA ARG A 149 -5.02 9.53 9.34
C ARG A 149 -5.73 8.20 9.07
N LYS A 150 -5.83 7.79 7.80
CA LYS A 150 -6.46 6.52 7.41
C LYS A 150 -5.61 5.32 7.86
N GLN A 151 -4.29 5.40 7.70
CA GLN A 151 -3.37 4.37 8.20
C GLN A 151 -3.49 4.21 9.71
N ASN A 152 -3.53 5.33 10.47
CA ASN A 152 -3.70 5.29 11.91
C ASN A 152 -5.02 4.63 12.32
N LYS A 153 -6.12 5.01 11.66
CA LYS A 153 -7.43 4.42 11.94
C LYS A 153 -7.45 2.91 11.66
N MET A 154 -6.87 2.46 10.55
CA MET A 154 -6.71 1.04 10.27
C MET A 154 -5.84 0.33 11.32
N ALA A 155 -4.72 0.94 11.73
CA ALA A 155 -3.87 0.37 12.77
C ALA A 155 -4.63 0.16 14.09
N ILE A 156 -5.50 1.10 14.47
CA ILE A 156 -6.37 0.98 15.66
C ILE A 156 -7.37 -0.16 15.48
N ILE A 157 -8.09 -0.23 14.36
CA ILE A 157 -9.05 -1.31 14.06
C ILE A 157 -8.37 -2.68 14.16
N TYR A 158 -7.18 -2.84 13.57
CA TYR A 158 -6.45 -4.11 13.63
C TYR A 158 -5.84 -4.40 14.99
N TRP A 159 -5.43 -3.37 15.74
CA TRP A 159 -5.01 -3.51 17.13
C TRP A 159 -6.13 -4.06 18.03
N GLU A 160 -7.35 -3.53 17.88
CA GLU A 160 -8.53 -4.02 18.60
C GLU A 160 -8.85 -5.49 18.25
N LYS A 161 -8.65 -5.88 16.99
CA LYS A 161 -8.74 -7.29 16.53
C LYS A 161 -7.56 -8.15 17.01
N LYS A 162 -6.54 -7.57 17.70
CA LYS A 162 -5.29 -8.24 18.12
C LYS A 162 -4.46 -8.79 16.95
N VAL A 163 -4.52 -8.12 15.82
CA VAL A 163 -3.79 -8.49 14.60
C VAL A 163 -2.75 -7.41 14.26
N ARG A 164 -1.54 -7.82 13.89
CA ARG A 164 -0.42 -6.92 13.59
C ARG A 164 -0.46 -6.46 12.13
N HIS A 165 -1.23 -5.41 11.87
CA HIS A 165 -1.30 -4.78 10.55
C HIS A 165 -1.04 -3.28 10.61
N TYR A 166 -0.69 -2.70 9.48
CA TYR A 166 -0.53 -1.25 9.28
C TYR A 166 0.38 -0.57 10.30
N ASN A 167 1.59 -1.13 10.48
CA ASN A 167 2.58 -0.63 11.43
C ASN A 167 2.84 0.87 11.28
N ILE A 168 2.64 1.62 12.36
CA ILE A 168 2.99 3.04 12.44
C ILE A 168 4.38 3.14 13.06
N THR A 169 5.32 3.61 12.26
CA THR A 169 6.73 3.71 12.66
C THR A 169 7.14 5.17 12.79
N PHE A 170 8.31 5.41 13.36
CA PHE A 170 8.96 6.73 13.32
C PHE A 170 9.09 7.27 11.89
N LYS A 171 9.19 6.41 10.87
CA LYS A 171 9.22 6.81 9.46
C LYS A 171 7.91 7.49 9.02
N SER A 172 6.76 7.19 9.63
CA SER A 172 5.50 7.89 9.37
C SER A 172 5.58 9.36 9.81
N HIS A 173 6.19 9.65 10.96
CA HIS A 173 6.47 11.02 11.41
C HIS A 173 7.41 11.76 10.45
N LEU A 174 8.46 11.10 10.02
CA LEU A 174 9.40 11.69 9.07
C LEU A 174 8.73 11.94 7.71
N PHE A 175 7.84 11.07 7.26
CA PHE A 175 7.07 11.26 6.04
C PHE A 175 6.17 12.50 6.13
N TRP A 176 5.48 12.68 7.25
CA TRP A 176 4.68 13.86 7.51
C TRP A 176 5.51 15.15 7.52
N ASN A 177 6.64 15.15 8.25
CA ASN A 177 7.55 16.30 8.28
C ASN A 177 8.08 16.65 6.90
N MET A 178 8.49 15.66 6.11
CA MET A 178 8.95 15.86 4.73
C MET A 178 7.88 16.54 3.86
N ALA A 179 6.64 16.06 3.94
CA ALA A 179 5.54 16.65 3.20
C ALA A 179 5.31 18.12 3.58
N ARG A 180 5.36 18.46 4.89
CA ARG A 180 5.20 19.84 5.36
C ARG A 180 6.34 20.76 4.95
N GLN A 181 7.54 20.22 4.83
CA GLN A 181 8.71 20.97 4.37
C GLN A 181 8.71 21.20 2.85
N ALA A 182 7.89 20.52 2.08
CA ALA A 182 7.80 20.71 0.63
C ALA A 182 7.55 22.17 0.22
N ARG A 183 6.92 22.98 1.08
CA ARG A 183 6.73 24.43 0.88
C ARG A 183 8.01 25.26 0.95
N TYR A 184 9.05 24.78 1.63
CA TYR A 184 10.25 25.56 1.95
C TYR A 184 11.43 25.27 1.02
N PHE A 185 11.31 24.28 0.16
CA PHE A 185 12.35 23.91 -0.80
C PHE A 185 12.06 24.36 -2.23
N ASN A 186 11.14 25.32 -2.37
CA ASN A 186 10.83 25.99 -3.63
C ASN A 186 11.70 27.25 -3.82
#